data_6d3fe5c4f5ecab2f825619b9a1c3fd8d
#
_entry.id   6d3fe5c4f5ecab2f825619b9a1c3fd8d
#
_cell.length_a   1.000
_cell.length_b   1.000
_cell.length_c   1.000
_cell.angle_alpha   90.00
_cell.angle_beta   90.00
_cell.angle_gamma   90.00
#
_symmetry.space_group_name_H-M   'P 1'
#
loop_
_entity.id
_entity.type
_entity.pdbx_description
1 polymer ?
#
loop_
_entity_poly.entity_id
_entity_poly.type
_entity_poly.pdbx_seq_one_letter_code
_entity_poly.pdbx_strand_id
1 'polypeptide(L)'
;MSLASIFLNAKSASYRLIAVSQQTIKIEMNYMPTTSYKMGPLKGKIFAPGDKSISHRSLILGAMARGETNITGLLEGADIMATAEAMNKLGAGVERIKKGEWIIQGCGKAGLISPSEPIDCGNAGTGVRLLMGAISGYKISATFKGDTSLSSRPMARVLNPLKQMGIEYNCDEGETLPATIISSGDLKAIDYVSPHASAQVKSAILLAGVNTTGVTSITEHTLSRDHSENMLKAFGATINVEPQGQGQKVSIKGPVTLKGTNINIPGDPSSAAFPIVAAIITPGSDILVQNVMMNPTRTGLFTTLTEMGAYLR
;
A
#
# COMPACT_ATOMS: atom_id res chain seq x y z
N MET A 1 -0.32 22.32 26.17
CA MET A 1 0.87 22.30 25.28
C MET A 1 0.37 22.66 23.89
N SER A 2 0.89 23.72 23.24
CA SER A 2 0.45 24.09 21.90
C SER A 2 0.94 23.09 20.88
N LEU A 3 0.19 22.81 19.81
CA LEU A 3 0.63 21.93 18.69
C LEU A 3 1.98 22.35 18.08
N ALA A 4 2.32 23.65 18.15
CA ALA A 4 3.65 24.16 17.79
C ALA A 4 4.79 23.58 18.65
N SER A 5 4.53 23.23 19.91
CA SER A 5 5.51 22.60 20.79
C SER A 5 5.78 21.13 20.45
N ILE A 6 4.85 20.46 19.81
CA ILE A 6 5.00 19.07 19.36
C ILE A 6 5.91 19.00 18.13
N PHE A 7 5.80 19.94 17.19
CA PHE A 7 6.70 20.04 16.04
C PHE A 7 8.13 20.42 16.41
N LEU A 8 8.31 21.31 17.37
CA LEU A 8 9.64 21.68 17.90
C LEU A 8 10.28 20.56 18.71
N ASN A 9 9.49 19.75 19.43
CA ASN A 9 9.99 18.59 20.18
C ASN A 9 10.38 17.40 19.27
N ALA A 10 9.77 17.22 18.10
CA ALA A 10 10.21 16.22 17.13
C ALA A 10 11.61 16.50 16.58
N LYS A 11 11.99 17.78 16.42
CA LYS A 11 13.36 18.18 16.08
C LYS A 11 14.34 17.95 17.24
N SER A 12 13.94 18.24 18.49
CA SER A 12 14.77 18.03 19.66
C SER A 12 14.92 16.54 20.04
N ALA A 13 13.93 15.72 19.74
CA ALA A 13 14.00 14.28 19.97
C ALA A 13 15.00 13.58 19.03
N SER A 14 15.13 14.02 17.78
CA SER A 14 16.13 13.47 16.86
C SER A 14 17.57 13.83 17.29
N TYR A 15 17.79 14.99 17.87
CA TYR A 15 19.12 15.38 18.39
C TYR A 15 19.49 14.67 19.71
N ARG A 16 18.52 14.32 20.56
CA ARG A 16 18.78 13.58 21.82
C ARG A 16 19.08 12.10 21.62
N LEU A 17 18.52 11.47 20.60
CA LEU A 17 18.79 10.06 20.28
C LEU A 17 20.21 9.83 19.74
N ILE A 18 20.81 10.82 19.11
CA ILE A 18 22.20 10.75 18.61
C ILE A 18 23.23 10.87 19.77
N ALA A 19 22.84 11.46 20.89
CA ALA A 19 23.76 11.72 22.03
C ALA A 19 23.83 10.57 23.06
N VAL A 20 23.03 9.50 22.94
CA VAL A 20 22.90 8.46 23.99
C VAL A 20 23.46 7.09 23.60
N SER A 21 23.85 6.82 22.37
CA SER A 21 24.53 5.56 22.06
C SER A 21 25.90 5.75 21.44
N GLN A 22 26.95 5.40 22.23
CA GLN A 22 28.32 5.27 21.73
C GLN A 22 28.57 4.02 20.88
N GLN A 23 27.56 3.45 20.28
CA GLN A 23 27.74 2.46 19.22
C GLN A 23 27.51 3.14 17.87
N THR A 24 28.61 3.35 17.18
CA THR A 24 28.70 3.98 15.88
C THR A 24 27.94 3.16 14.83
N ILE A 25 26.64 3.39 14.70
CA ILE A 25 25.92 3.05 13.47
C ILE A 25 26.17 4.21 12.53
N LYS A 26 27.12 4.07 11.60
CA LYS A 26 27.24 4.98 10.45
C LYS A 26 26.02 4.79 9.57
N ILE A 27 24.95 5.52 9.86
CA ILE A 27 23.90 5.76 8.88
C ILE A 27 24.39 6.95 8.05
N GLU A 28 24.91 6.68 6.88
CA GLU A 28 25.10 7.71 5.85
C GLU A 28 23.71 8.14 5.37
N MET A 29 23.06 8.98 6.14
CA MET A 29 21.93 9.75 5.65
C MET A 29 22.50 10.94 4.91
N ASN A 30 22.22 11.03 3.60
CA ASN A 30 22.41 12.26 2.83
C ASN A 30 21.50 13.34 3.42
N TYR A 31 22.02 14.03 4.43
CA TYR A 31 21.33 15.16 5.05
C TYR A 31 21.37 16.34 4.09
N MET A 32 20.25 16.62 3.45
CA MET A 32 20.02 17.94 2.86
C MET A 32 19.60 18.87 4.02
N PRO A 33 20.46 19.82 4.42
CA PRO A 33 20.10 20.74 5.50
C PRO A 33 18.88 21.57 5.05
N THR A 34 17.77 21.40 5.77
CA THR A 34 16.55 22.17 5.50
C THR A 34 16.38 23.20 6.60
N THR A 35 16.33 24.48 6.22
CA THR A 35 16.12 25.57 7.16
C THR A 35 14.65 25.97 7.12
N SER A 36 14.00 26.01 8.29
CA SER A 36 12.65 26.49 8.46
C SER A 36 12.67 27.93 8.98
N TYR A 37 11.96 28.82 8.33
CA TYR A 37 11.79 30.21 8.73
C TYR A 37 10.38 30.45 9.27
N LYS A 38 10.23 31.44 10.16
CA LYS A 38 8.91 31.92 10.57
C LYS A 38 8.19 32.51 9.34
N MET A 39 7.06 31.94 8.99
CA MET A 39 6.23 32.37 7.86
C MET A 39 4.92 32.97 8.36
N GLY A 40 4.35 33.83 7.53
CA GLY A 40 2.98 34.37 7.71
C GLY A 40 1.90 33.35 7.31
N PRO A 41 0.63 33.79 7.21
CA PRO A 41 -0.49 32.94 6.84
C PRO A 41 -0.26 32.18 5.54
N LEU A 42 -0.61 30.90 5.52
CA LEU A 42 -0.57 30.06 4.32
C LEU A 42 -1.83 30.34 3.49
N LYS A 43 -1.68 30.65 2.21
CA LYS A 43 -2.79 30.91 1.29
C LYS A 43 -2.58 30.25 -0.06
N GLY A 44 -3.68 29.79 -0.67
CA GLY A 44 -3.64 29.26 -2.03
C GLY A 44 -4.17 27.85 -2.19
N LYS A 45 -3.83 27.26 -3.34
CA LYS A 45 -4.31 25.92 -3.75
C LYS A 45 -3.13 24.99 -3.92
N ILE A 46 -3.25 23.77 -3.41
CA ILE A 46 -2.25 22.71 -3.55
C ILE A 46 -2.93 21.39 -3.89
N PHE A 47 -2.17 20.47 -4.48
CA PHE A 47 -2.57 19.07 -4.66
C PHE A 47 -1.80 18.19 -3.66
N ALA A 48 -2.51 17.27 -3.02
CA ALA A 48 -1.84 16.21 -2.29
C ALA A 48 -1.21 15.21 -3.28
N PRO A 49 -0.04 14.63 -2.97
CA PRO A 49 0.49 13.50 -3.74
C PRO A 49 -0.51 12.36 -3.83
N GLY A 50 -0.46 11.55 -4.89
CA GLY A 50 -1.34 10.41 -5.06
C GLY A 50 -1.33 9.43 -3.88
N ASP A 51 -2.47 8.80 -3.60
CA ASP A 51 -2.57 7.84 -2.50
C ASP A 51 -1.63 6.65 -2.69
N LYS A 52 -0.80 6.40 -1.68
CA LYS A 52 0.22 5.34 -1.67
C LYS A 52 -0.41 3.96 -1.83
N SER A 53 -1.49 3.69 -1.12
CA SER A 53 -2.15 2.38 -1.09
C SER A 53 -2.84 2.05 -2.42
N ILE A 54 -3.44 3.04 -3.05
CA ILE A 54 -4.06 2.91 -4.38
C ILE A 54 -2.97 2.77 -5.44
N SER A 55 -1.87 3.53 -5.35
CA SER A 55 -0.74 3.45 -6.28
C SER A 55 -0.14 2.04 -6.36
N HIS A 56 0.16 1.39 -5.23
CA HIS A 56 0.60 0.00 -5.21
C HIS A 56 -0.38 -0.93 -5.92
N ARG A 57 -1.67 -0.80 -5.61
CA ARG A 57 -2.72 -1.66 -6.17
C ARG A 57 -2.93 -1.44 -7.65
N SER A 58 -2.82 -0.21 -8.13
CA SER A 58 -2.94 0.10 -9.56
C SER A 58 -1.87 -0.62 -10.38
N LEU A 59 -0.62 -0.65 -9.87
CA LEU A 59 0.47 -1.38 -10.52
C LEU A 59 0.22 -2.89 -10.50
N ILE A 60 -0.14 -3.46 -9.34
CA ILE A 60 -0.33 -4.90 -9.17
C ILE A 60 -1.54 -5.40 -9.96
N LEU A 61 -2.70 -4.76 -9.83
CA LEU A 61 -3.91 -5.17 -10.53
C LEU A 61 -3.81 -4.94 -12.05
N GLY A 62 -3.16 -3.84 -12.47
CA GLY A 62 -2.87 -3.59 -13.87
C GLY A 62 -1.99 -4.69 -14.47
N ALA A 63 -0.96 -5.13 -13.74
CA ALA A 63 -0.09 -6.23 -14.18
C ALA A 63 -0.82 -7.58 -14.27
N MET A 64 -1.74 -7.86 -13.35
CA MET A 64 -2.56 -9.08 -13.36
C MET A 64 -3.69 -9.03 -14.40
N ALA A 65 -4.07 -7.87 -14.87
CA ALA A 65 -5.20 -7.69 -15.78
C ALA A 65 -4.88 -8.14 -17.23
N ARG A 66 -5.92 -8.34 -18.03
CA ARG A 66 -5.80 -8.49 -19.47
C ARG A 66 -5.97 -7.14 -20.14
N GLY A 67 -5.00 -6.79 -21.00
CA GLY A 67 -5.00 -5.53 -21.74
C GLY A 67 -4.30 -4.41 -20.99
N GLU A 68 -4.56 -3.19 -21.45
CA GLU A 68 -3.87 -2.00 -21.00
C GLU A 68 -4.58 -1.34 -19.80
N THR A 69 -3.78 -0.89 -18.83
CA THR A 69 -4.24 -0.05 -17.71
C THR A 69 -3.53 1.29 -17.79
N ASN A 70 -4.31 2.37 -17.87
CA ASN A 70 -3.81 3.74 -17.87
C ASN A 70 -3.97 4.34 -16.48
N ILE A 71 -2.88 4.85 -15.90
CA ILE A 71 -2.86 5.41 -14.56
C ILE A 71 -2.48 6.89 -14.63
N THR A 72 -3.28 7.73 -13.97
CA THR A 72 -2.96 9.14 -13.72
C THR A 72 -2.88 9.41 -12.22
N GLY A 73 -2.00 10.32 -11.81
CA GLY A 73 -1.82 10.69 -10.40
C GLY A 73 -1.00 9.67 -9.58
N LEU A 74 -0.26 8.74 -10.22
CA LEU A 74 0.56 7.76 -9.52
C LEU A 74 1.59 8.46 -8.61
N LEU A 75 1.66 8.01 -7.35
CA LEU A 75 2.72 8.44 -6.42
C LEU A 75 4.07 7.87 -6.88
N GLU A 76 5.01 8.72 -7.21
CA GLU A 76 6.37 8.32 -7.62
C GLU A 76 7.35 8.34 -6.42
N GLY A 77 6.93 7.75 -5.29
CA GLY A 77 7.81 7.53 -4.15
C GLY A 77 8.57 6.20 -4.26
N ALA A 78 9.68 6.05 -3.53
CA ALA A 78 10.57 4.89 -3.60
C ALA A 78 9.83 3.55 -3.47
N ASP A 79 8.85 3.46 -2.57
CA ASP A 79 8.06 2.23 -2.36
C ASP A 79 7.25 1.84 -3.61
N ILE A 80 6.68 2.84 -4.31
CA ILE A 80 5.87 2.61 -5.52
C ILE A 80 6.76 2.24 -6.68
N MET A 81 7.94 2.89 -6.79
CA MET A 81 8.92 2.55 -7.82
C MET A 81 9.44 1.12 -7.65
N ALA A 82 9.70 0.68 -6.42
CA ALA A 82 10.05 -0.72 -6.14
C ALA A 82 8.93 -1.69 -6.57
N THR A 83 7.66 -1.32 -6.40
CA THR A 83 6.55 -2.15 -6.88
C THR A 83 6.44 -2.16 -8.41
N ALA A 84 6.67 -1.04 -9.09
CA ALA A 84 6.70 -0.97 -10.55
C ALA A 84 7.80 -1.88 -11.12
N GLU A 85 9.01 -1.82 -10.55
CA GLU A 85 10.13 -2.68 -10.92
C GLU A 85 9.82 -4.16 -10.64
N ALA A 86 9.20 -4.48 -9.51
CA ALA A 86 8.76 -5.83 -9.19
C ALA A 86 7.80 -6.38 -10.26
N MET A 87 6.84 -5.57 -10.73
CA MET A 87 5.90 -6.00 -11.76
C MET A 87 6.58 -6.21 -13.10
N ASN A 88 7.57 -5.40 -13.47
CA ASN A 88 8.39 -5.62 -14.66
C ASN A 88 9.18 -6.94 -14.56
N LYS A 89 9.81 -7.24 -13.42
CA LYS A 89 10.52 -8.52 -13.20
C LYS A 89 9.58 -9.73 -13.26
N LEU A 90 8.32 -9.53 -12.91
CA LEU A 90 7.27 -10.55 -12.98
C LEU A 90 6.61 -10.65 -14.37
N GLY A 91 7.10 -9.92 -15.36
CA GLY A 91 6.71 -10.05 -16.77
C GLY A 91 5.66 -9.07 -17.28
N ALA A 92 5.20 -8.12 -16.45
CA ALA A 92 4.31 -7.07 -16.91
C ALA A 92 5.08 -5.95 -17.62
N GLY A 93 4.48 -5.29 -18.60
CA GLY A 93 5.05 -4.11 -19.25
C GLY A 93 4.62 -2.85 -18.49
N VAL A 94 5.39 -2.41 -17.49
CA VAL A 94 5.10 -1.19 -16.72
C VAL A 94 5.96 -0.06 -17.25
N GLU A 95 5.32 0.97 -17.81
CA GLU A 95 5.99 2.09 -18.48
C GLU A 95 5.53 3.43 -17.89
N ARG A 96 6.50 4.32 -17.64
CA ARG A 96 6.28 5.69 -17.26
C ARG A 96 6.20 6.57 -18.49
N ILE A 97 5.06 7.21 -18.73
CA ILE A 97 4.90 8.14 -19.86
C ILE A 97 5.41 9.54 -19.49
N LYS A 98 4.97 10.05 -18.35
CA LYS A 98 5.48 11.27 -17.72
C LYS A 98 5.21 11.24 -16.21
N LYS A 99 5.59 12.27 -15.49
CA LYS A 99 5.36 12.36 -14.05
C LYS A 99 3.90 12.14 -13.70
N GLY A 100 3.64 11.09 -12.91
CA GLY A 100 2.31 10.69 -12.45
C GLY A 100 1.45 9.99 -13.50
N GLU A 101 1.91 9.80 -14.75
CA GLU A 101 1.18 9.10 -15.80
C GLU A 101 1.93 7.85 -16.24
N TRP A 102 1.27 6.71 -16.14
CA TRP A 102 1.85 5.39 -16.38
C TRP A 102 0.91 4.51 -17.20
N ILE A 103 1.47 3.61 -17.98
CA ILE A 103 0.75 2.59 -18.73
C ILE A 103 1.26 1.22 -18.27
N ILE A 104 0.33 0.27 -18.12
CA ILE A 104 0.68 -1.10 -17.79
C ILE A 104 0.07 -2.02 -18.82
N GLN A 105 0.93 -2.78 -19.51
CA GLN A 105 0.52 -3.91 -20.32
C GLN A 105 0.46 -5.15 -19.43
N GLY A 106 -0.75 -5.54 -19.06
CA GLY A 106 -0.97 -6.64 -18.14
C GLY A 106 -0.70 -8.00 -18.76
N CYS A 107 -0.28 -8.96 -17.94
CA CYS A 107 0.07 -10.33 -18.36
C CYS A 107 -1.13 -11.17 -18.78
N GLY A 108 -2.35 -10.79 -18.36
CA GLY A 108 -3.60 -11.48 -18.72
C GLY A 108 -3.56 -12.98 -18.41
N LYS A 109 -3.95 -13.81 -19.39
CA LYS A 109 -3.97 -15.28 -19.24
C LYS A 109 -2.58 -15.92 -19.20
N ALA A 110 -1.56 -15.28 -19.77
CA ALA A 110 -0.17 -15.79 -19.68
C ALA A 110 0.31 -15.79 -18.24
N GLY A 111 -0.20 -14.83 -17.44
CA GLY A 111 0.09 -14.71 -16.03
C GLY A 111 1.47 -14.14 -15.73
N LEU A 112 1.69 -13.92 -14.44
CA LEU A 112 2.99 -13.49 -13.93
C LEU A 112 3.99 -14.66 -14.03
N ILE A 113 5.26 -14.33 -14.25
CA ILE A 113 6.35 -15.32 -14.43
C ILE A 113 7.34 -15.28 -13.27
N SER A 114 8.06 -16.39 -13.05
CA SER A 114 9.16 -16.41 -12.09
C SER A 114 10.26 -15.43 -12.49
N PRO A 115 10.65 -14.52 -11.59
CA PRO A 115 11.75 -13.59 -11.88
C PRO A 115 13.10 -14.32 -11.88
N SER A 116 14.03 -13.87 -12.69
CA SER A 116 15.40 -14.42 -12.74
C SER A 116 16.25 -14.08 -11.52
N GLU A 117 15.87 -13.02 -10.80
CA GLU A 117 16.58 -12.50 -9.64
C GLU A 117 15.62 -12.14 -8.50
N PRO A 118 16.10 -12.09 -7.26
CA PRO A 118 15.28 -11.63 -6.13
C PRO A 118 14.67 -10.25 -6.39
N ILE A 119 13.41 -10.09 -5.99
CA ILE A 119 12.67 -8.84 -6.05
C ILE A 119 13.07 -7.99 -4.85
N ASP A 120 13.69 -6.84 -5.11
CA ASP A 120 13.99 -5.86 -4.08
C ASP A 120 12.80 -4.94 -3.83
N CYS A 121 12.24 -5.03 -2.63
CA CYS A 121 11.10 -4.23 -2.21
C CYS A 121 11.51 -2.94 -1.48
N GLY A 122 12.81 -2.67 -1.29
CA GLY A 122 13.29 -1.52 -0.50
C GLY A 122 12.65 -1.50 0.88
N ASN A 123 11.89 -0.45 1.21
CA ASN A 123 11.10 -0.34 2.44
C ASN A 123 9.58 -0.53 2.21
N ALA A 124 9.17 -1.02 1.06
CA ALA A 124 7.77 -1.10 0.63
C ALA A 124 6.99 -2.23 1.34
N GLY A 125 6.75 -2.11 2.64
CA GLY A 125 6.04 -3.10 3.43
C GLY A 125 4.61 -3.41 2.95
N THR A 126 3.93 -2.45 2.32
CA THR A 126 2.65 -2.70 1.65
C THR A 126 2.88 -3.46 0.35
N GLY A 127 3.82 -2.99 -0.48
CA GLY A 127 4.14 -3.62 -1.77
C GLY A 127 4.43 -5.10 -1.62
N VAL A 128 5.40 -5.48 -0.79
CA VAL A 128 5.82 -6.88 -0.62
C VAL A 128 4.67 -7.79 -0.21
N ARG A 129 3.82 -7.38 0.74
CA ARG A 129 2.70 -8.22 1.22
C ARG A 129 1.63 -8.42 0.16
N LEU A 130 1.33 -7.38 -0.62
CA LEU A 130 0.39 -7.49 -1.73
C LEU A 130 0.97 -8.33 -2.87
N LEU A 131 2.26 -8.17 -3.19
CA LEU A 131 2.98 -8.97 -4.18
C LEU A 131 2.96 -10.46 -3.82
N MET A 132 3.23 -10.81 -2.56
CA MET A 132 3.12 -12.20 -2.09
C MET A 132 1.75 -12.81 -2.38
N GLY A 133 0.65 -12.06 -2.13
CA GLY A 133 -0.69 -12.51 -2.48
C GLY A 133 -0.92 -12.60 -4.00
N ALA A 134 -0.48 -11.59 -4.75
CA ALA A 134 -0.70 -11.50 -6.19
C ALA A 134 -0.04 -12.65 -6.95
N ILE A 135 1.21 -13.01 -6.59
CA ILE A 135 1.95 -14.09 -7.28
C ILE A 135 1.44 -15.49 -6.89
N SER A 136 0.82 -15.64 -5.72
CA SER A 136 0.42 -16.96 -5.20
C SER A 136 -0.53 -17.71 -6.13
N GLY A 137 -1.35 -17.01 -6.91
CA GLY A 137 -2.29 -17.62 -7.86
C GLY A 137 -1.67 -18.06 -9.19
N TYR A 138 -0.34 -18.05 -9.32
CA TYR A 138 0.38 -18.45 -10.53
C TYR A 138 1.40 -19.53 -10.21
N LYS A 139 1.77 -20.35 -11.22
CA LYS A 139 2.90 -21.29 -11.09
C LYS A 139 4.21 -20.51 -11.10
N ILE A 140 4.75 -20.20 -9.93
CA ILE A 140 5.84 -19.25 -9.77
C ILE A 140 6.72 -19.58 -8.56
N SER A 141 8.01 -19.24 -8.67
CA SER A 141 8.94 -19.16 -7.55
C SER A 141 9.57 -17.77 -7.55
N ALA A 142 9.44 -17.03 -6.44
CA ALA A 142 9.99 -15.69 -6.33
C ALA A 142 10.50 -15.41 -4.91
N THR A 143 11.72 -14.87 -4.84
CA THR A 143 12.35 -14.43 -3.58
C THR A 143 12.19 -12.92 -3.44
N PHE A 144 11.72 -12.50 -2.28
CA PHE A 144 11.60 -11.09 -1.91
C PHE A 144 12.68 -10.72 -0.89
N LYS A 145 13.29 -9.55 -1.08
CA LYS A 145 14.22 -8.94 -0.13
C LYS A 145 13.81 -7.48 0.12
N GLY A 146 14.35 -6.89 1.17
CA GLY A 146 14.11 -5.50 1.53
C GLY A 146 15.32 -4.89 2.23
N ASP A 147 15.22 -3.60 2.57
CA ASP A 147 16.20 -2.96 3.43
C ASP A 147 16.16 -3.52 4.87
N THR A 148 17.08 -3.09 5.72
CA THR A 148 17.18 -3.54 7.11
C THR A 148 15.87 -3.33 7.88
N SER A 149 15.17 -2.21 7.64
CA SER A 149 13.90 -1.90 8.30
C SER A 149 12.77 -2.81 7.83
N LEU A 150 12.67 -3.11 6.54
CA LEU A 150 11.66 -4.02 6.04
C LEU A 150 11.96 -5.46 6.43
N SER A 151 13.23 -5.86 6.41
CA SER A 151 13.66 -7.21 6.76
C SER A 151 13.47 -7.55 8.25
N SER A 152 13.34 -6.55 9.13
CA SER A 152 12.98 -6.79 10.53
C SER A 152 11.48 -6.97 10.78
N ARG A 153 10.62 -6.78 9.75
CA ARG A 153 9.16 -6.87 9.90
C ARG A 153 8.66 -8.28 9.62
N PRO A 154 7.84 -8.89 10.49
CA PRO A 154 7.31 -10.23 10.26
C PRO A 154 6.35 -10.27 9.06
N MET A 155 6.47 -11.33 8.26
CA MET A 155 5.60 -11.63 7.11
C MET A 155 4.56 -12.71 7.43
N ALA A 156 4.68 -13.38 8.58
CA ALA A 156 3.82 -14.46 9.05
C ALA A 156 2.32 -14.21 8.83
N ARG A 157 1.86 -12.98 9.15
CA ARG A 157 0.44 -12.62 9.01
C ARG A 157 -0.11 -12.75 7.59
N VAL A 158 0.75 -12.71 6.57
CA VAL A 158 0.40 -12.91 5.16
C VAL A 158 0.76 -14.31 4.71
N LEU A 159 1.93 -14.83 5.11
CA LEU A 159 2.41 -16.15 4.72
C LEU A 159 1.49 -17.26 5.24
N ASN A 160 1.02 -17.16 6.48
CA ASN A 160 0.18 -18.19 7.10
C ASN A 160 -1.16 -18.44 6.37
N PRO A 161 -1.98 -17.44 6.06
CA PRO A 161 -3.18 -17.67 5.25
C PRO A 161 -2.87 -18.11 3.82
N LEU A 162 -1.82 -17.62 3.19
CA LEU A 162 -1.41 -18.08 1.85
C LEU A 162 -0.95 -19.53 1.87
N LYS A 163 -0.26 -19.98 2.93
CA LYS A 163 0.09 -21.40 3.14
C LYS A 163 -1.15 -22.28 3.25
N GLN A 164 -2.20 -21.81 3.95
CA GLN A 164 -3.49 -22.52 4.00
C GLN A 164 -4.12 -22.64 2.60
N MET A 165 -3.88 -21.65 1.71
CA MET A 165 -4.32 -21.73 0.32
C MET A 165 -3.47 -22.69 -0.53
N GLY A 166 -2.28 -23.12 -0.06
CA GLY A 166 -1.48 -24.14 -0.73
C GLY A 166 -0.14 -23.67 -1.29
N ILE A 167 0.35 -22.47 -0.93
CA ILE A 167 1.74 -22.11 -1.23
C ILE A 167 2.71 -22.81 -0.28
N GLU A 168 3.94 -22.97 -0.76
CA GLU A 168 5.09 -23.22 0.08
C GLU A 168 5.91 -21.93 0.21
N TYR A 169 6.60 -21.76 1.33
CA TYR A 169 7.52 -20.67 1.49
C TYR A 169 8.74 -21.07 2.33
N ASN A 170 9.83 -20.37 2.06
CA ASN A 170 11.06 -20.42 2.84
C ASN A 170 11.46 -18.98 3.20
N CYS A 171 11.81 -18.74 4.46
CA CYS A 171 12.17 -17.41 4.97
C CYS A 171 13.15 -17.53 6.12
N ASP A 172 13.76 -16.41 6.51
CA ASP A 172 14.64 -16.34 7.67
C ASP A 172 13.89 -16.56 8.99
N GLU A 173 14.63 -16.77 10.06
CA GLU A 173 14.11 -16.89 11.42
C GLU A 173 13.19 -15.72 11.77
N GLY A 174 12.07 -16.03 12.43
CA GLY A 174 11.04 -15.03 12.75
C GLY A 174 10.09 -14.70 11.60
N GLU A 175 10.10 -15.50 10.52
CA GLU A 175 9.25 -15.32 9.34
C GLU A 175 9.41 -13.91 8.71
N THR A 176 10.65 -13.49 8.53
CA THR A 176 11.06 -12.20 7.98
C THR A 176 11.62 -12.34 6.55
N LEU A 177 12.04 -11.21 5.94
CA LEU A 177 12.76 -11.22 4.66
C LEU A 177 14.26 -11.49 4.89
N PRO A 178 14.93 -12.18 3.92
CA PRO A 178 14.40 -12.61 2.64
C PRO A 178 13.40 -13.77 2.75
N ALA A 179 12.38 -13.76 1.90
CA ALA A 179 11.38 -14.81 1.86
C ALA A 179 11.14 -15.26 0.41
N THR A 180 11.16 -16.58 0.19
CA THR A 180 10.86 -17.20 -1.11
C THR A 180 9.47 -17.81 -1.05
N ILE A 181 8.61 -17.44 -1.98
CA ILE A 181 7.31 -18.07 -2.18
C ILE A 181 7.40 -19.02 -3.37
N ILE A 182 6.88 -20.22 -3.20
CA ILE A 182 6.77 -21.24 -4.21
C ILE A 182 5.30 -21.61 -4.33
N SER A 183 4.73 -21.44 -5.51
CA SER A 183 3.34 -21.78 -5.80
C SER A 183 3.23 -22.63 -7.05
N SER A 184 2.37 -23.66 -6.98
CA SER A 184 1.98 -24.45 -8.14
C SER A 184 0.99 -23.70 -9.06
N GLY A 185 0.36 -22.63 -8.55
CA GLY A 185 -0.76 -21.96 -9.18
C GLY A 185 -2.12 -22.61 -8.93
N ASP A 186 -2.13 -23.78 -8.33
CA ASP A 186 -3.37 -24.50 -7.97
C ASP A 186 -3.67 -24.30 -6.48
N LEU A 187 -4.29 -23.17 -6.17
CA LEU A 187 -4.64 -22.81 -4.81
C LEU A 187 -6.01 -23.33 -4.40
N LYS A 188 -6.17 -23.57 -3.11
CA LYS A 188 -7.46 -23.89 -2.48
C LYS A 188 -8.11 -22.61 -1.97
N ALA A 189 -9.41 -22.46 -2.27
CA ALA A 189 -10.21 -21.41 -1.66
C ALA A 189 -10.34 -21.62 -0.14
N ILE A 190 -10.23 -20.56 0.64
CA ILE A 190 -10.33 -20.61 2.10
C ILE A 190 -11.38 -19.61 2.60
N ASP A 191 -11.94 -19.92 3.76
CA ASP A 191 -12.72 -18.99 4.58
C ASP A 191 -11.87 -18.61 5.80
N TYR A 192 -11.21 -17.45 5.73
CA TYR A 192 -10.23 -17.05 6.71
C TYR A 192 -10.80 -16.02 7.69
N VAL A 193 -10.69 -16.30 8.98
CA VAL A 193 -11.01 -15.32 10.03
C VAL A 193 -9.71 -14.64 10.46
N SER A 194 -9.60 -13.36 10.20
CA SER A 194 -8.38 -12.61 10.54
C SER A 194 -8.35 -12.29 12.03
N PRO A 195 -7.30 -12.67 12.76
CA PRO A 195 -7.18 -12.36 14.20
C PRO A 195 -7.02 -10.85 14.45
N HIS A 196 -6.58 -10.10 13.44
CA HIS A 196 -6.38 -8.66 13.53
C HIS A 196 -6.89 -7.96 12.28
N ALA A 197 -7.50 -6.77 12.43
CA ALA A 197 -7.88 -5.94 11.29
C ALA A 197 -6.63 -5.52 10.50
N SER A 198 -6.51 -5.98 9.27
CA SER A 198 -5.37 -5.69 8.41
C SER A 198 -5.75 -5.65 6.94
N ALA A 199 -5.82 -4.45 6.38
CA ALA A 199 -6.04 -4.28 4.95
C ALA A 199 -4.99 -4.97 4.08
N GLN A 200 -3.77 -5.18 4.56
CA GLN A 200 -2.71 -5.87 3.82
C GLN A 200 -2.97 -7.38 3.74
N VAL A 201 -3.35 -8.00 4.85
CA VAL A 201 -3.72 -9.43 4.89
C VAL A 201 -4.94 -9.67 4.02
N LYS A 202 -5.99 -8.85 4.18
CA LYS A 202 -7.18 -8.92 3.35
C LYS A 202 -6.85 -8.82 1.86
N SER A 203 -6.03 -7.83 1.50
CA SER A 203 -5.59 -7.64 0.11
C SER A 203 -4.85 -8.86 -0.43
N ALA A 204 -3.90 -9.42 0.33
CA ALA A 204 -3.13 -10.58 -0.13
C ALA A 204 -4.02 -11.81 -0.38
N ILE A 205 -4.96 -12.09 0.51
CA ILE A 205 -5.92 -13.21 0.36
C ILE A 205 -6.83 -12.98 -0.85
N LEU A 206 -7.38 -11.77 -1.02
CA LEU A 206 -8.24 -11.47 -2.17
C LEU A 206 -7.48 -11.53 -3.49
N LEU A 207 -6.22 -11.05 -3.55
CA LEU A 207 -5.38 -11.11 -4.75
C LEU A 207 -5.04 -12.57 -5.11
N ALA A 208 -4.72 -13.42 -4.13
CA ALA A 208 -4.54 -14.84 -4.36
C ALA A 208 -5.86 -15.49 -4.84
N GLY A 209 -7.00 -15.07 -4.27
CA GLY A 209 -8.33 -15.54 -4.64
C GLY A 209 -8.75 -15.22 -6.07
N VAL A 210 -8.13 -14.22 -6.74
CA VAL A 210 -8.41 -13.88 -8.15
C VAL A 210 -8.25 -15.08 -9.07
N ASN A 211 -7.22 -15.90 -8.86
CA ASN A 211 -6.92 -17.07 -9.71
C ASN A 211 -7.33 -18.39 -9.07
N THR A 212 -7.90 -18.38 -7.86
CA THR A 212 -8.27 -19.59 -7.12
C THR A 212 -9.68 -20.04 -7.48
N THR A 213 -9.85 -21.33 -7.80
CA THR A 213 -11.18 -21.89 -8.06
C THR A 213 -12.00 -21.95 -6.78
N GLY A 214 -13.22 -21.41 -6.81
CA GLY A 214 -14.14 -21.40 -5.67
C GLY A 214 -14.28 -20.01 -5.04
N VAL A 215 -14.80 -19.97 -3.81
CA VAL A 215 -15.03 -18.74 -3.05
C VAL A 215 -13.97 -18.59 -1.97
N THR A 216 -13.10 -17.61 -2.14
CA THR A 216 -12.13 -17.21 -1.11
C THR A 216 -12.71 -16.06 -0.31
N SER A 217 -12.74 -16.17 1.01
CA SER A 217 -13.30 -15.14 1.89
C SER A 217 -12.38 -14.83 3.06
N ILE A 218 -12.53 -13.59 3.56
CA ILE A 218 -11.88 -13.13 4.78
C ILE A 218 -12.87 -12.35 5.64
N THR A 219 -12.92 -12.71 6.93
CA THR A 219 -13.69 -12.01 7.95
C THR A 219 -12.78 -11.14 8.80
N GLU A 220 -13.12 -9.88 8.93
CA GLU A 220 -12.49 -8.91 9.85
C GLU A 220 -13.48 -8.55 10.94
N HIS A 221 -13.07 -8.59 12.21
CA HIS A 221 -13.93 -8.17 13.35
C HIS A 221 -14.05 -6.65 13.50
N THR A 222 -13.12 -5.91 12.93
CA THR A 222 -13.12 -4.45 12.86
C THR A 222 -12.79 -4.04 11.43
N LEU A 223 -13.45 -3.00 10.91
CA LEU A 223 -13.25 -2.54 9.54
C LEU A 223 -11.83 -2.08 9.29
N SER A 224 -11.22 -2.61 8.25
CA SER A 224 -9.99 -2.06 7.66
C SER A 224 -10.30 -1.37 6.34
N ARG A 225 -9.27 -0.71 5.75
CA ARG A 225 -9.41 -0.01 4.46
C ARG A 225 -9.91 -0.93 3.36
N ASP A 226 -10.81 -0.44 2.51
CA ASP A 226 -11.55 -1.16 1.46
C ASP A 226 -11.00 -0.95 0.04
N HIS A 227 -9.76 -0.45 -0.09
CA HIS A 227 -9.16 -0.14 -1.39
C HIS A 227 -9.09 -1.34 -2.32
N SER A 228 -8.80 -2.56 -1.81
CA SER A 228 -8.72 -3.76 -2.64
C SER A 228 -10.07 -4.18 -3.17
N GLU A 229 -11.10 -4.11 -2.34
CA GLU A 229 -12.48 -4.40 -2.72
C GLU A 229 -12.95 -3.49 -3.85
N ASN A 230 -12.76 -2.18 -3.67
CA ASN A 230 -13.17 -1.19 -4.65
C ASN A 230 -12.38 -1.31 -5.96
N MET A 231 -11.07 -1.50 -5.88
CA MET A 231 -10.23 -1.62 -7.06
C MET A 231 -10.44 -2.95 -7.80
N LEU A 232 -10.60 -4.07 -7.10
CA LEU A 232 -10.96 -5.34 -7.75
C LEU A 232 -12.27 -5.23 -8.52
N LYS A 233 -13.29 -4.53 -7.96
CA LYS A 233 -14.54 -4.24 -8.68
C LYS A 233 -14.29 -3.39 -9.92
N ALA A 234 -13.45 -2.36 -9.84
CA ALA A 234 -13.09 -1.52 -10.98
C ALA A 234 -12.39 -2.31 -12.11
N PHE A 235 -11.61 -3.32 -11.76
CA PHE A 235 -10.99 -4.26 -12.70
C PHE A 235 -11.91 -5.41 -13.15
N GLY A 236 -13.20 -5.38 -12.78
CA GLY A 236 -14.23 -6.31 -13.25
C GLY A 236 -14.45 -7.56 -12.38
N ALA A 237 -13.85 -7.65 -11.20
CA ALA A 237 -14.15 -8.73 -10.28
C ALA A 237 -15.47 -8.49 -9.52
N THR A 238 -16.18 -9.57 -9.23
CA THR A 238 -17.34 -9.52 -8.33
C THR A 238 -16.87 -9.76 -6.90
N ILE A 239 -16.98 -8.73 -6.09
CA ILE A 239 -16.65 -8.76 -4.65
C ILE A 239 -17.95 -8.67 -3.86
N ASN A 240 -18.20 -9.65 -3.01
CA ASN A 240 -19.30 -9.61 -2.05
C ASN A 240 -18.76 -9.12 -0.69
N VAL A 241 -19.53 -8.24 -0.05
CA VAL A 241 -19.20 -7.66 1.27
C VAL A 241 -20.43 -7.81 2.16
N GLU A 242 -20.30 -8.56 3.22
CA GLU A 242 -21.35 -8.84 4.19
C GLU A 242 -20.96 -8.25 5.55
N PRO A 243 -21.76 -7.33 6.13
CA PRO A 243 -21.51 -6.83 7.46
C PRO A 243 -21.50 -7.96 8.52
N GLN A 244 -20.53 -7.91 9.45
CA GLN A 244 -20.43 -8.85 10.56
C GLN A 244 -20.09 -8.11 11.86
N GLY A 245 -21.11 -7.73 12.64
CA GLY A 245 -20.94 -6.91 13.83
C GLY A 245 -20.32 -5.56 13.50
N GLN A 246 -19.17 -5.24 14.08
CA GLN A 246 -18.38 -4.03 13.78
C GLN A 246 -17.40 -4.21 12.61
N GLY A 247 -17.35 -5.39 12.06
CA GLY A 247 -16.49 -5.75 10.96
C GLY A 247 -17.27 -6.15 9.71
N GLN A 248 -16.65 -6.98 8.88
CA GLN A 248 -17.23 -7.46 7.63
C GLN A 248 -16.59 -8.79 7.18
N LYS A 249 -17.34 -9.54 6.39
CA LYS A 249 -16.82 -10.63 5.57
C LYS A 249 -16.73 -10.17 4.12
N VAL A 250 -15.56 -10.31 3.53
CA VAL A 250 -15.31 -9.97 2.12
C VAL A 250 -14.98 -11.24 1.36
N SER A 251 -15.61 -11.46 0.22
CA SER A 251 -15.38 -12.65 -0.59
C SER A 251 -15.23 -12.34 -2.07
N ILE A 252 -14.43 -13.18 -2.73
CA ILE A 252 -14.25 -13.22 -4.18
C ILE A 252 -14.48 -14.64 -4.68
N LYS A 253 -15.20 -14.80 -5.78
CA LYS A 253 -15.35 -16.08 -6.49
C LYS A 253 -14.42 -16.10 -7.68
N GLY A 254 -13.37 -16.90 -7.61
CA GLY A 254 -12.41 -17.08 -8.70
C GLY A 254 -12.64 -18.37 -9.50
N PRO A 255 -11.94 -18.59 -10.62
CA PRO A 255 -10.98 -17.63 -11.19
C PRO A 255 -11.67 -16.45 -11.88
N VAL A 256 -11.05 -15.26 -11.80
CA VAL A 256 -11.54 -14.03 -12.42
C VAL A 256 -10.53 -13.52 -13.45
N THR A 257 -10.99 -13.16 -14.63
CA THR A 257 -10.18 -12.42 -15.59
C THR A 257 -10.33 -10.93 -15.34
N LEU A 258 -9.34 -10.33 -14.69
CA LEU A 258 -9.28 -8.88 -14.52
C LEU A 258 -9.09 -8.21 -15.89
N LYS A 259 -9.66 -7.01 -16.06
CA LYS A 259 -9.57 -6.21 -17.30
C LYS A 259 -8.82 -4.93 -17.03
N GLY A 260 -7.92 -4.57 -17.95
CA GLY A 260 -7.25 -3.29 -17.93
C GLY A 260 -8.27 -2.15 -17.93
N THR A 261 -7.97 -1.06 -17.21
CA THR A 261 -8.91 0.05 -17.03
C THR A 261 -8.17 1.36 -16.77
N ASN A 262 -8.88 2.47 -16.84
CA ASN A 262 -8.34 3.79 -16.52
C ASN A 262 -8.47 4.06 -15.02
N ILE A 263 -7.37 4.38 -14.37
CA ILE A 263 -7.31 4.70 -12.94
C ILE A 263 -6.82 6.13 -12.76
N ASN A 264 -7.64 6.95 -12.12
CA ASN A 264 -7.22 8.27 -11.64
C ASN A 264 -7.02 8.19 -10.13
N ILE A 265 -5.77 8.31 -9.67
CA ILE A 265 -5.41 8.16 -8.26
C ILE A 265 -5.68 9.48 -7.55
N PRO A 266 -6.55 9.50 -6.53
CA PRO A 266 -6.81 10.69 -5.73
C PRO A 266 -5.63 11.00 -4.80
N GLY A 267 -5.58 12.21 -4.29
CA GLY A 267 -4.60 12.65 -3.30
C GLY A 267 -4.70 11.88 -1.99
N ASP A 268 -3.55 11.53 -1.42
CA ASP A 268 -3.44 10.80 -0.16
C ASP A 268 -3.86 11.68 1.02
N PRO A 269 -4.89 11.34 1.80
CA PRO A 269 -5.31 12.10 2.97
C PRO A 269 -4.23 12.18 4.07
N SER A 270 -3.35 11.17 4.17
CA SER A 270 -2.22 11.21 5.10
C SER A 270 -1.18 12.25 4.69
N SER A 271 -0.91 12.38 3.40
CA SER A 271 -0.04 13.44 2.87
C SER A 271 -0.70 14.82 2.97
N ALA A 272 -2.01 14.91 2.72
CA ALA A 272 -2.80 16.13 2.88
C ALA A 272 -2.83 16.64 4.33
N ALA A 273 -2.70 15.75 5.30
CA ALA A 273 -2.71 16.11 6.73
C ALA A 273 -1.65 17.16 7.08
N PHE A 274 -0.47 17.09 6.48
CA PHE A 274 0.63 18.01 6.81
C PHE A 274 0.30 19.47 6.48
N PRO A 275 -0.06 19.85 5.23
CA PRO A 275 -0.44 21.22 4.92
C PRO A 275 -1.74 21.66 5.59
N ILE A 276 -2.70 20.76 5.83
CA ILE A 276 -3.95 21.08 6.55
C ILE A 276 -3.61 21.47 7.98
N VAL A 277 -2.84 20.67 8.71
CA VAL A 277 -2.42 20.98 10.08
C VAL A 277 -1.58 22.25 10.13
N ALA A 278 -0.66 22.43 9.18
CA ALA A 278 0.16 23.65 9.08
C ALA A 278 -0.73 24.90 8.94
N ALA A 279 -1.78 24.85 8.13
CA ALA A 279 -2.72 25.96 7.98
C ALA A 279 -3.54 26.21 9.25
N ILE A 280 -4.02 25.15 9.93
CA ILE A 280 -4.79 25.27 11.15
C ILE A 280 -4.01 25.95 12.27
N ILE A 281 -2.72 25.60 12.42
CA ILE A 281 -1.87 26.17 13.48
C ILE A 281 -1.28 27.55 13.12
N THR A 282 -1.48 28.05 11.90
CA THR A 282 -0.97 29.36 11.45
C THR A 282 -2.14 30.33 11.28
N PRO A 283 -2.34 31.30 12.20
CA PRO A 283 -3.47 32.20 12.15
C PRO A 283 -3.57 32.97 10.81
N GLY A 284 -4.81 33.12 10.31
CA GLY A 284 -5.09 33.82 9.06
C GLY A 284 -4.82 33.02 7.77
N SER A 285 -4.49 31.74 7.91
CA SER A 285 -4.33 30.84 6.76
C SER A 285 -5.68 30.47 6.13
N ASP A 286 -5.66 30.34 4.78
CA ASP A 286 -6.76 29.87 3.97
C ASP A 286 -6.19 29.07 2.78
N ILE A 287 -6.24 27.75 2.84
CA ILE A 287 -5.72 26.86 1.81
C ILE A 287 -6.80 25.92 1.28
N LEU A 288 -6.72 25.61 -0.01
CA LEU A 288 -7.51 24.55 -0.65
C LEU A 288 -6.59 23.40 -1.02
N VAL A 289 -6.78 22.24 -0.38
CA VAL A 289 -6.11 21.00 -0.77
C VAL A 289 -7.03 20.22 -1.70
N GLN A 290 -6.64 20.13 -2.98
CA GLN A 290 -7.50 19.61 -4.04
C GLN A 290 -7.36 18.09 -4.20
N ASN A 291 -8.44 17.44 -4.68
CA ASN A 291 -8.51 16.03 -5.06
C ASN A 291 -8.14 15.06 -3.94
N VAL A 292 -8.37 15.40 -2.67
CA VAL A 292 -8.09 14.50 -1.54
C VAL A 292 -9.12 13.38 -1.50
N MET A 293 -8.65 12.14 -1.32
CA MET A 293 -9.52 10.99 -1.16
C MET A 293 -10.34 11.09 0.12
N MET A 294 -11.67 11.05 -0.02
CA MET A 294 -12.62 11.14 1.09
C MET A 294 -13.23 9.79 1.47
N ASN A 295 -12.41 8.72 1.44
CA ASN A 295 -12.85 7.41 1.92
C ASN A 295 -13.10 7.46 3.44
N PRO A 296 -14.29 7.06 3.93
CA PRO A 296 -14.61 7.10 5.37
C PRO A 296 -13.62 6.35 6.26
N THR A 297 -12.97 5.29 5.74
CA THR A 297 -11.95 4.54 6.49
C THR A 297 -10.60 5.29 6.61
N ARG A 298 -10.49 6.50 6.02
CA ARG A 298 -9.26 7.30 5.95
C ARG A 298 -9.41 8.74 6.42
N THR A 299 -10.63 9.21 6.65
CA THR A 299 -10.94 10.61 6.95
C THR A 299 -11.09 10.92 8.44
N GLY A 300 -10.85 9.95 9.33
CA GLY A 300 -10.99 10.15 10.78
C GLY A 300 -10.19 11.33 11.33
N LEU A 301 -9.00 11.63 10.76
CA LEU A 301 -8.25 12.82 11.15
C LEU A 301 -9.03 14.11 10.94
N PHE A 302 -9.79 14.24 9.85
CA PHE A 302 -10.55 15.45 9.56
C PHE A 302 -11.68 15.64 10.58
N THR A 303 -12.35 14.55 10.97
CA THR A 303 -13.32 14.55 12.05
C THR A 303 -12.69 15.03 13.36
N THR A 304 -11.56 14.43 13.75
CA THR A 304 -10.83 14.83 14.97
C THR A 304 -10.41 16.29 14.95
N LEU A 305 -9.87 16.78 13.83
CA LEU A 305 -9.48 18.20 13.72
C LEU A 305 -10.69 19.13 13.84
N THR A 306 -11.84 18.75 13.27
CA THR A 306 -13.08 19.52 13.42
C THR A 306 -13.57 19.53 14.87
N GLU A 307 -13.54 18.38 15.57
CA GLU A 307 -13.85 18.27 17.00
C GLU A 307 -12.91 19.12 17.87
N MET A 308 -11.66 19.29 17.46
CA MET A 308 -10.68 20.19 18.10
C MET A 308 -10.92 21.67 17.79
N GLY A 309 -11.94 22.02 17.00
CA GLY A 309 -12.32 23.39 16.66
C GLY A 309 -11.74 23.92 15.35
N ALA A 310 -11.14 23.06 14.52
CA ALA A 310 -10.69 23.48 13.18
C ALA A 310 -11.87 23.69 12.24
N TYR A 311 -11.82 24.76 11.45
CA TYR A 311 -12.81 25.04 10.41
C TYR A 311 -12.36 24.39 9.09
N LEU A 312 -12.95 23.23 8.79
CA LEU A 312 -12.77 22.48 7.55
C LEU A 312 -14.07 22.49 6.74
N ARG A 313 -13.93 22.71 5.42
CA ARG A 313 -15.07 22.74 4.46
C ARG A 313 -14.83 21.71 3.36
#